data_33abcf8dd7920ca01ef88c2184b59a97
#
_entry.id   33abcf8dd7920ca01ef88c2184b59a97
#
_cell.length_a   1.000
_cell.length_b   1.000
_cell.length_c   1.000
_cell.angle_alpha   90.00
_cell.angle_beta   90.00
_cell.angle_gamma   90.00
#
_symmetry.space_group_name_H-M   'P 1'
#
loop_
_entity.id
_entity.type
_entity.pdbx_description
1 polymer ?
#
loop_
_entity_poly.entity_id
_entity_poly.type
_entity_poly.pdbx_seq_one_letter_code
_entity_poly.pdbx_strand_id
1 'polypeptide(L)'
;VTLEPCPMCAGAILNARIRRVWYGARDEAFGACGGVTNLFMESFPNRPALVGGILGEDCRRVLADFFAGLRGGEKNRPSDLI
;
A
#
# COMPACT_ATOMS: atom_id res chain seq x y z
N VAL A 1 -3.15 1.16 7.09
CA VAL A 1 -2.01 1.70 6.37
C VAL A 1 -2.46 2.75 5.37
N THR A 2 -1.55 3.62 4.98
CA THR A 2 -1.86 4.71 4.06
C THR A 2 -2.03 4.23 2.63
N LEU A 3 -1.14 3.39 2.18
CA LEU A 3 -1.16 2.87 0.83
C LEU A 3 -1.50 1.38 0.85
N GLU A 4 -2.23 0.94 -0.15
CA GLU A 4 -2.60 -0.46 -0.29
C GLU A 4 -1.35 -1.36 -0.26
N PRO A 5 -1.38 -2.46 0.50
CA PRO A 5 -0.21 -3.34 0.58
C PRO A 5 0.16 -3.95 -0.77
N CYS A 6 1.47 -4.00 -1.04
CA CYS A 6 2.02 -4.71 -2.20
C CYS A 6 2.03 -6.22 -1.92
N PRO A 7 2.39 -7.05 -2.91
CA PRO A 7 2.37 -8.50 -2.68
C PRO A 7 3.24 -8.97 -1.52
N MET A 8 4.41 -8.36 -1.33
CA MET A 8 5.28 -8.74 -0.22
C MET A 8 4.62 -8.42 1.11
N CYS A 9 4.06 -7.23 1.24
CA CYS A 9 3.41 -6.80 2.48
C CYS A 9 2.14 -7.61 2.73
N ALA A 10 1.36 -7.86 1.70
CA ALA A 10 0.16 -8.68 1.83
C ALA A 10 0.50 -10.10 2.27
N GLY A 11 1.59 -10.65 1.73
CA GLY A 11 2.08 -11.95 2.16
C GLY A 11 2.49 -11.95 3.63
N ALA A 12 3.15 -10.88 4.05
CA ALA A 12 3.55 -10.75 5.46
C ALA A 12 2.32 -10.67 6.38
N ILE A 13 1.28 -9.97 5.94
CA ILE A 13 0.02 -9.89 6.69
C ILE A 13 -0.59 -11.27 6.85
N LEU A 14 -0.60 -12.06 5.78
CA LEU A 14 -1.13 -13.42 5.83
C LEU A 14 -0.30 -14.28 6.79
N ASN A 15 1.01 -14.18 6.71
CA ASN A 15 1.89 -14.95 7.58
C ASN A 15 1.75 -14.56 9.04
N ALA A 16 1.52 -13.29 9.31
CA ALA A 16 1.35 -12.80 10.68
C ALA A 16 -0.06 -13.04 11.21
N ARG A 17 -0.97 -13.53 10.36
CA ARG A 17 -2.35 -13.83 10.74
C ARG A 17 -3.09 -12.63 11.28
N ILE A 18 -2.85 -11.47 10.67
CA ILE A 18 -3.55 -10.25 11.02
C ILE A 18 -5.01 -10.40 10.57
N ARG A 19 -5.94 -10.01 11.42
CA ARG A 19 -7.35 -10.26 11.17
C ARG A 19 -8.01 -9.20 10.32
N ARG A 20 -7.56 -7.97 10.41
CA ARG A 20 -8.17 -6.86 9.69
C ARG A 20 -7.11 -5.96 9.11
N VAL A 21 -7.36 -5.51 7.90
CA VAL A 21 -6.45 -4.58 7.22
C VAL A 21 -7.29 -3.44 6.67
N TRP A 22 -6.94 -2.23 7.04
CA TRP A 22 -7.59 -1.03 6.54
C TRP A 22 -6.54 -0.22 5.82
N TYR A 23 -6.83 0.18 4.60
CA TYR A 23 -5.90 1.03 3.86
C TYR A 23 -6.62 2.22 3.28
N GLY A 24 -5.86 3.27 2.97
CA GLY A 24 -6.40 4.50 2.42
C GLY A 24 -6.39 4.51 0.90
N ALA A 25 -5.24 4.73 0.31
CA ALA A 25 -5.12 4.90 -1.13
C ALA A 25 -4.85 3.57 -1.82
N ARG A 26 -5.47 3.37 -2.98
CA ARG A 26 -5.23 2.18 -3.80
C ARG A 26 -3.93 2.34 -4.56
N ASP A 27 -3.22 1.24 -4.72
CA ASP A 27 -2.00 1.19 -5.52
C ASP A 27 -2.31 0.42 -6.79
N GLU A 28 -2.46 1.14 -7.89
CA GLU A 28 -2.85 0.52 -9.16
C GLU A 28 -1.69 -0.14 -9.87
N ALA A 29 -0.47 0.07 -9.39
CA ALA A 29 0.71 -0.52 -10.00
C ALA A 29 1.11 -1.83 -9.31
N PHE A 30 1.08 -1.85 -7.98
CA PHE A 30 1.57 -3.00 -7.22
C PHE A 30 0.63 -3.45 -6.11
N GLY A 31 -0.60 -2.96 -6.09
CA GLY A 31 -1.52 -3.30 -5.02
C GLY A 31 -1.93 -4.75 -5.04
N ALA A 32 -1.89 -5.40 -3.89
CA ALA A 32 -2.24 -6.80 -3.77
C ALA A 32 -3.49 -7.02 -2.93
N CYS A 33 -4.25 -5.96 -2.68
CA CYS A 33 -5.49 -6.02 -1.89
C CYS A 33 -6.65 -5.44 -2.70
N GLY A 34 -6.60 -5.60 -4.01
CA GLY A 34 -7.67 -5.17 -4.90
C GLY A 34 -7.21 -4.25 -6.01
N GLY A 35 -6.02 -3.65 -5.92
CA GLY A 35 -5.52 -2.77 -6.96
C GLY A 35 -5.15 -3.50 -8.22
N VAL A 36 -4.19 -4.40 -8.14
CA VAL A 36 -3.79 -5.25 -9.25
C VAL A 36 -4.34 -6.65 -9.05
N THR A 37 -4.19 -7.17 -7.86
CA THR A 37 -4.68 -8.49 -7.47
C THR A 37 -5.15 -8.41 -6.04
N ASN A 38 -5.75 -9.49 -5.55
CA ASN A 38 -6.17 -9.54 -4.16
C ASN A 38 -5.72 -10.88 -3.58
N LEU A 39 -4.58 -10.87 -2.89
CA LEU A 39 -4.03 -12.06 -2.30
C LEU A 39 -4.93 -12.65 -1.21
N PHE A 40 -5.74 -11.79 -0.57
CA PHE A 40 -6.62 -12.28 0.49
C PHE A 40 -7.79 -13.08 -0.04
N MET A 41 -8.00 -13.08 -1.35
CA MET A 41 -9.05 -13.89 -1.99
C MET A 41 -8.52 -15.24 -2.47
N GLU A 42 -7.23 -15.48 -2.33
CA GLU A 42 -6.66 -16.76 -2.70
C GLU A 42 -6.94 -17.81 -1.64
N SER A 43 -6.60 -19.05 -1.93
CA SER A 43 -6.97 -20.18 -1.06
C SER A 43 -5.99 -20.37 0.10
N PHE A 44 -5.59 -19.29 0.74
CA PHE A 44 -4.76 -19.37 1.93
C PHE A 44 -5.60 -19.74 3.14
N PRO A 45 -4.97 -20.31 4.18
CA PRO A 45 -5.73 -20.78 5.34
C PRO A 45 -6.49 -19.70 6.08
N ASN A 46 -6.00 -18.47 6.04
CA ASN A 46 -6.66 -17.36 6.71
C ASN A 46 -6.94 -16.25 5.72
N ARG A 47 -8.01 -15.50 5.97
CA ARG A 47 -8.40 -14.38 5.13
C ARG A 47 -8.68 -13.19 6.01
N PRO A 48 -7.79 -12.20 6.03
CA PRO A 48 -8.05 -10.97 6.77
C PRO A 48 -9.27 -10.25 6.20
N ALA A 49 -10.02 -9.60 7.06
CA ALA A 49 -11.05 -8.68 6.61
C ALA A 49 -10.36 -7.45 6.05
N LEU A 50 -10.84 -6.98 4.91
CA LEU A 50 -10.16 -5.92 4.18
C LEU A 50 -11.12 -4.77 3.94
N VAL A 51 -10.71 -3.56 4.33
CA VAL A 51 -11.47 -2.34 4.08
C VAL A 51 -10.53 -1.33 3.44
N GLY A 52 -10.83 -0.93 2.22
CA GLY A 52 -10.03 0.05 1.51
C GLY A 52 -10.75 1.37 1.38
N GLY A 53 -10.03 2.40 0.96
CA GLY A 53 -10.60 3.70 0.71
C GLY A 53 -10.80 4.56 1.95
N ILE A 54 -10.25 4.16 3.07
CA ILE A 54 -10.37 4.92 4.32
C ILE A 54 -9.57 6.21 4.17
N LEU A 55 -10.27 7.34 4.13
CA LEU A 55 -9.66 8.65 3.89
C LEU A 55 -8.79 8.60 2.64
N GLY A 56 -9.30 7.95 1.59
CA GLY A 56 -8.51 7.67 0.39
C GLY A 56 -7.95 8.92 -0.26
N GLU A 57 -8.75 9.99 -0.34
CA GLU A 57 -8.28 11.23 -0.94
C GLU A 57 -7.17 11.87 -0.12
N ASP A 58 -7.34 11.87 1.20
CA ASP A 58 -6.32 12.43 2.09
C ASP A 58 -5.03 11.64 2.00
N CYS A 59 -5.14 10.33 1.99
CA CYS A 59 -3.97 9.46 1.86
C CYS A 59 -3.27 9.67 0.52
N ARG A 60 -4.04 9.77 -0.55
CA ARG A 60 -3.48 10.00 -1.87
C ARG A 60 -2.77 11.33 -1.92
N ARG A 61 -3.36 12.35 -1.31
CA ARG A 61 -2.77 13.68 -1.29
C ARG A 61 -1.45 13.70 -0.51
N VAL A 62 -1.44 13.03 0.64
CA VAL A 62 -0.22 12.93 1.45
C VAL A 62 0.89 12.30 0.65
N LEU A 63 0.60 11.20 -0.03
CA LEU A 63 1.59 10.50 -0.85
C LEU A 63 2.04 11.36 -2.02
N ALA A 64 1.10 12.01 -2.70
CA ALA A 64 1.42 12.86 -3.84
C ALA A 64 2.30 14.03 -3.41
N ASP A 65 1.99 14.64 -2.28
CA ASP A 65 2.78 15.75 -1.76
C ASP A 65 4.18 15.31 -1.40
N PHE A 66 4.29 14.15 -0.77
CA PHE A 66 5.60 13.61 -0.42
C PHE A 66 6.45 13.37 -1.66
N PHE A 67 5.88 12.70 -2.66
CA PHE A 67 6.64 12.40 -3.87
C PHE A 67 6.94 13.63 -4.69
N ALA A 68 6.04 14.60 -4.69
CA ALA A 68 6.30 15.87 -5.37
C ALA A 68 7.46 16.61 -4.69
N GLY A 69 7.47 16.65 -3.37
CA GLY A 69 8.55 17.24 -2.63
C GLY A 69 9.87 16.52 -2.85
N LEU A 70 9.80 15.21 -2.90
CA LEU A 70 10.98 14.41 -3.12
C LEU A 70 11.57 14.69 -4.51
N ARG A 71 10.70 14.75 -5.52
CA ARG A 71 11.17 15.06 -6.87
C ARG A 71 11.73 16.46 -6.96
N GLY A 72 11.10 17.41 -6.30
CA GLY A 72 11.58 18.78 -6.28
C GLY A 72 12.93 18.92 -5.62
N GLY A 73 13.21 18.12 -4.62
CA GLY A 73 14.47 18.19 -3.89
C GLY A 73 15.50 17.20 -4.33
N GLU A 74 15.18 16.36 -5.28
CA GLU A 74 16.03 15.20 -5.56
C GLU A 74 17.36 15.55 -6.18
N LYS A 75 17.46 16.73 -6.78
CA LYS A 75 18.74 17.14 -7.31
C LYS A 75 19.79 17.26 -6.22
N ASN A 76 19.36 17.37 -5.00
CA ASN A 76 20.25 17.42 -3.87
C ASN A 76 20.44 16.07 -3.21
N ARG A 77 19.78 15.05 -3.72
CA ARG A 77 19.81 13.75 -3.10
C ARG A 77 20.85 12.91 -3.78
N PRO A 78 21.68 12.48 -3.06
CA PRO A 78 22.65 11.57 -3.60
C PRO A 78 21.90 10.37 -4.02
N SER A 79 21.57 10.16 -4.44
CA SER A 79 21.04 9.43 -4.62
C SER A 79 20.36 8.64 -4.28
N ASP A 80 20.20 9.19 -4.11
CA ASP A 80 19.56 8.96 -3.67
C ASP A 80 19.41 7.86 -3.50
N LEU A 81 19.70 7.42 -3.30
CA LEU A 81 19.59 6.70 -2.88
C LEU A 81 19.60 5.68 -3.10
N ILE A 82 19.69 5.43 -3.29
CA ILE A 82 19.70 4.47 -3.36
C ILE A 82 19.75 3.95 -3.55
#